data_5fafe83753939b8271f39024639ee364
#
_entry.id   5fafe83753939b8271f39024639ee364
#
_cell.length_a   1.000
_cell.length_b   1.000
_cell.length_c   1.000
_cell.angle_alpha   90.00
_cell.angle_beta   90.00
_cell.angle_gamma   90.00
#
_symmetry.space_group_name_H-M   'P 1'
#
loop_
_entity.id
_entity.type
_entity.pdbx_description
1 polymer ?
#
loop_
_entity_poly.entity_id
_entity_poly.type
_entity_poly.pdbx_seq_one_letter_code
_entity_poly.pdbx_strand_id
1 'polypeptide(L)'
;MESWDLTTVEVEPHQPRILASADDARTIVLQLPAGEEMQEHEVHERARLIVIDGVVDVTTEGGADFADARAGHLFEFDPGERRTIVARADARLLYVLSPWPGDGHPGAMTLEEKAQARERAAEHAES
;
A
#
# COMPACT_ATOMS: atom_id res chain seq x y z
N MET A 1 -1.74 -7.57 -23.27
CA MET A 1 -0.93 -6.73 -22.37
C MET A 1 -1.78 -5.56 -21.88
N GLU A 2 -1.72 -5.27 -20.60
CA GLU A 2 -2.33 -4.08 -20.03
C GLU A 2 -1.25 -3.06 -19.70
N SER A 3 -1.59 -1.78 -19.77
CA SER A 3 -0.65 -0.73 -19.42
C SER A 3 -1.39 0.47 -18.83
N TRP A 4 -0.71 1.20 -17.95
CA TRP A 4 -1.26 2.39 -17.31
C TRP A 4 -0.20 3.48 -17.29
N ASP A 5 -0.60 4.70 -17.60
CA ASP A 5 0.22 5.88 -17.31
C ASP A 5 -0.07 6.28 -15.87
N LEU A 6 0.86 6.00 -14.97
CA LEU A 6 0.68 6.25 -13.53
C LEU A 6 0.57 7.74 -13.21
N THR A 7 1.01 8.61 -14.11
CA THR A 7 0.92 10.06 -13.89
C THR A 7 -0.46 10.61 -14.21
N THR A 8 -1.25 9.91 -15.02
CA THR A 8 -2.55 10.39 -15.49
C THR A 8 -3.73 9.49 -15.15
N VAL A 9 -3.50 8.28 -14.68
CA VAL A 9 -4.57 7.35 -14.31
C VAL A 9 -5.50 7.98 -13.26
N GLU A 10 -6.80 7.83 -13.42
CA GLU A 10 -7.77 8.43 -12.49
C GLU A 10 -7.76 7.72 -11.16
N VAL A 11 -7.58 8.47 -10.07
CA VAL A 11 -7.61 8.00 -8.70
C VAL A 11 -8.26 9.06 -7.83
N GLU A 12 -9.31 8.68 -7.10
CA GLU A 12 -9.96 9.59 -6.16
C GLU A 12 -9.26 9.55 -4.80
N PRO A 13 -9.18 10.69 -4.09
CA PRO A 13 -8.70 10.69 -2.71
C PRO A 13 -9.53 9.74 -1.85
N HIS A 14 -8.88 9.04 -0.92
CA HIS A 14 -9.50 8.07 -0.01
C HIS A 14 -10.09 6.83 -0.70
N GLN A 15 -9.89 6.67 -2.01
CA GLN A 15 -10.33 5.50 -2.76
C GLN A 15 -9.17 4.91 -3.55
N PRO A 16 -8.31 4.11 -2.92
CA PRO A 16 -7.22 3.45 -3.63
C PRO A 16 -7.74 2.64 -4.81
N ARG A 17 -7.07 2.76 -5.94
CA ARG A 17 -7.46 2.03 -7.15
C ARG A 17 -6.55 0.84 -7.35
N ILE A 18 -7.13 -0.35 -7.36
CA ILE A 18 -6.40 -1.58 -7.67
C ILE A 18 -6.28 -1.68 -9.18
N LEU A 19 -5.05 -1.57 -9.69
CA LEU A 19 -4.76 -1.69 -11.11
C LEU A 19 -4.68 -3.14 -11.55
N ALA A 20 -4.01 -3.95 -10.76
CA ALA A 20 -3.84 -5.36 -11.04
C ALA A 20 -3.86 -6.14 -9.74
N SER A 21 -4.42 -7.34 -9.78
CA SER A 21 -4.50 -8.21 -8.63
C SER A 21 -4.36 -9.66 -9.10
N ALA A 22 -3.37 -10.36 -8.55
CA ALA A 22 -3.11 -11.76 -8.81
C ALA A 22 -2.75 -12.44 -7.49
N ASP A 23 -2.59 -13.76 -7.49
CA ASP A 23 -2.29 -14.51 -6.25
C ASP A 23 -0.94 -14.14 -5.65
N ASP A 24 -0.01 -13.68 -6.46
CA ASP A 24 1.36 -13.38 -6.06
C ASP A 24 1.63 -11.89 -5.83
N ALA A 25 0.78 -10.99 -6.33
CA ALA A 25 1.00 -9.55 -6.18
C ALA A 25 -0.28 -8.74 -6.40
N ARG A 26 -0.34 -7.59 -5.75
CA ARG A 26 -1.39 -6.60 -5.96
C ARG A 26 -0.75 -5.24 -6.22
N THR A 27 -1.21 -4.55 -7.26
CA THR A 27 -0.71 -3.23 -7.64
C THR A 27 -1.82 -2.21 -7.45
N ILE A 28 -1.55 -1.21 -6.59
CA ILE A 28 -2.55 -0.22 -6.18
C ILE A 28 -1.98 1.17 -6.40
N VAL A 29 -2.78 2.08 -6.95
CA VAL A 29 -2.42 3.50 -7.01
C VAL A 29 -3.29 4.26 -6.03
N LEU A 30 -2.66 5.19 -5.30
CA LEU A 30 -3.34 6.04 -4.32
C LEU A 30 -3.09 7.50 -4.61
N GLN A 31 -4.07 8.33 -4.21
CA GLN A 31 -3.93 9.77 -4.17
C GLN A 31 -4.04 10.22 -2.72
N LEU A 32 -2.99 10.84 -2.20
CA LEU A 32 -2.94 11.32 -0.82
C LEU A 32 -2.87 12.85 -0.83
N PRO A 33 -3.95 13.55 -0.45
CA PRO A 33 -3.95 15.00 -0.43
C PRO A 33 -2.95 15.59 0.56
N ALA A 34 -2.45 16.78 0.27
CA ALA A 34 -1.50 17.48 1.14
C ALA A 34 -2.04 17.60 2.57
N GLY A 35 -1.20 17.30 3.54
CA GLY A 35 -1.52 17.35 4.96
C GLY A 35 -2.18 16.09 5.51
N GLU A 36 -2.58 15.17 4.66
CA GLU A 36 -3.17 13.91 5.12
C GLU A 36 -2.11 12.85 5.35
N GLU A 37 -2.44 11.89 6.21
CA GLU A 37 -1.56 10.78 6.48
C GLU A 37 -2.26 9.44 6.21
N MET A 38 -1.45 8.47 5.81
CA MET A 38 -1.86 7.09 5.69
C MET A 38 -1.08 6.28 6.71
N GLN A 39 -1.80 5.66 7.64
CA GLN A 39 -1.20 4.82 8.67
C GLN A 39 -1.67 3.40 8.47
N GLU A 40 -0.73 2.48 8.36
CA GLU A 40 -1.05 1.07 8.24
C GLU A 40 -0.59 0.34 9.50
N HIS A 41 -1.52 -0.41 10.09
CA HIS A 41 -1.24 -1.09 11.36
C HIS A 41 -0.35 -2.31 11.16
N GLU A 42 -0.73 -3.18 10.27
CA GLU A 42 0.04 -4.39 9.99
C GLU A 42 -0.26 -4.88 8.58
N VAL A 43 0.79 -4.99 7.78
CA VAL A 43 0.70 -5.52 6.43
C VAL A 43 1.52 -6.80 6.39
N HIS A 44 0.87 -7.92 6.08
CA HIS A 44 1.52 -9.21 6.07
C HIS A 44 2.34 -9.45 4.81
N GLU A 45 2.06 -8.69 3.76
CA GLU A 45 2.80 -8.74 2.51
C GLU A 45 4.04 -7.86 2.58
N ARG A 46 5.04 -8.19 1.79
CA ARG A 46 6.13 -7.27 1.49
C ARG A 46 5.56 -6.14 0.64
N ALA A 47 5.85 -4.90 1.01
CA ALA A 47 5.30 -3.75 0.32
C ALA A 47 6.41 -2.92 -0.32
N ARG A 48 6.17 -2.48 -1.55
CA ARG A 48 7.00 -1.48 -2.22
C ARG A 48 6.14 -0.25 -2.49
N LEU A 49 6.65 0.91 -2.10
CA LEU A 49 5.99 2.18 -2.28
C LEU A 49 6.84 3.06 -3.18
N ILE A 50 6.26 3.53 -4.26
CA ILE A 50 6.95 4.38 -5.23
C ILE A 50 6.20 5.70 -5.29
N VAL A 51 6.93 6.81 -5.11
CA VAL A 51 6.37 8.15 -5.25
C VAL A 51 6.32 8.48 -6.75
N ILE A 52 5.10 8.67 -7.26
CA ILE A 52 4.88 9.03 -8.67
C ILE A 52 4.90 10.55 -8.82
N ASP A 53 4.28 11.26 -7.86
CA ASP A 53 4.21 12.72 -7.87
C ASP A 53 4.01 13.21 -6.45
N GLY A 54 4.40 14.46 -6.17
CA GLY A 54 4.26 15.08 -4.87
C GLY A 54 5.44 14.84 -3.95
N VAL A 55 5.21 15.07 -2.65
CA VAL A 55 6.24 14.96 -1.61
C VAL A 55 5.65 14.27 -0.39
N VAL A 56 6.31 13.23 0.10
CA VAL A 56 5.87 12.51 1.30
C VAL A 56 7.01 12.33 2.30
N ASP A 57 6.64 12.26 3.58
CA ASP A 57 7.51 11.79 4.64
C ASP A 57 7.07 10.39 5.04
N VAL A 58 8.01 9.48 5.23
CA VAL A 58 7.74 8.11 5.64
C VAL A 58 8.45 7.83 6.96
N THR A 59 7.70 7.33 7.94
CA THR A 59 8.23 6.90 9.22
C THR A 59 7.86 5.45 9.48
N THR A 60 8.74 4.71 10.16
CA THR A 60 8.45 3.35 10.57
C THR A 60 8.46 3.24 12.09
N GLU A 61 7.74 2.27 12.63
CA GLU A 61 7.68 2.03 14.08
C GLU A 61 9.06 1.69 14.64
N GLY A 62 9.96 1.12 13.85
CA GLY A 62 11.35 0.83 14.25
C GLY A 62 12.27 2.04 14.30
N GLY A 63 11.77 3.25 14.04
CA GLY A 63 12.50 4.49 14.15
C GLY A 63 13.26 4.94 12.91
N ALA A 64 13.05 4.28 11.78
CA ALA A 64 13.59 4.76 10.51
C ALA A 64 12.65 5.84 9.95
N ASP A 65 13.20 7.02 9.68
CA ASP A 65 12.45 8.14 9.14
C ASP A 65 13.09 8.61 7.84
N PHE A 66 12.26 8.93 6.87
CA PHE A 66 12.70 9.52 5.62
C PHE A 66 11.80 10.70 5.26
N ALA A 67 12.39 11.89 5.19
CA ALA A 67 11.68 13.12 4.88
C ALA A 67 11.87 13.52 3.41
N ASP A 68 10.86 14.21 2.86
CA ASP A 68 10.91 14.83 1.54
C ASP A 68 11.18 13.84 0.39
N ALA A 69 10.53 12.69 0.43
CA ALA A 69 10.58 11.75 -0.69
C ALA A 69 9.77 12.31 -1.86
N ARG A 70 10.38 12.35 -3.03
CA ARG A 70 9.82 12.95 -4.25
C ARG A 70 9.67 11.90 -5.35
N ALA A 71 9.12 12.32 -6.49
CA ALA A 71 8.87 11.43 -7.62
C ALA A 71 10.09 10.57 -7.96
N GLY A 72 9.87 9.29 -8.11
CA GLY A 72 10.91 8.31 -8.41
C GLY A 72 11.52 7.63 -7.19
N HIS A 73 11.17 8.05 -5.96
CA HIS A 73 11.68 7.42 -4.75
C HIS A 73 10.96 6.11 -4.47
N LEU A 74 11.71 5.05 -4.18
CA LEU A 74 11.20 3.73 -3.86
C LEU A 74 11.50 3.38 -2.41
N PHE A 75 10.48 2.93 -1.68
CA PHE A 75 10.62 2.34 -0.36
C PHE A 75 10.24 0.87 -0.41
N GLU A 76 10.97 0.04 0.30
CA GLU A 76 10.61 -1.36 0.48
C GLU A 76 10.42 -1.61 1.98
N PHE A 77 9.26 -2.18 2.34
CA PHE A 77 8.92 -2.50 3.72
C PHE A 77 8.86 -4.01 3.90
N ASP A 78 9.45 -4.48 5.00
CA ASP A 78 9.36 -5.88 5.36
C ASP A 78 7.94 -6.23 5.81
N PRO A 79 7.51 -7.48 5.63
CA PRO A 79 6.22 -7.92 6.16
C PRO A 79 6.12 -7.65 7.66
N GLY A 80 4.97 -7.12 8.09
CA GLY A 80 4.73 -6.77 9.48
C GLY A 80 5.32 -5.42 9.91
N GLU A 81 6.10 -4.77 9.07
CA GLU A 81 6.66 -3.46 9.39
C GLU A 81 5.59 -2.38 9.31
N ARG A 82 5.32 -1.72 10.45
CA ARG A 82 4.33 -0.65 10.52
C ARG A 82 4.95 0.66 10.08
N ARG A 83 4.16 1.44 9.34
CA ARG A 83 4.63 2.70 8.76
C ARG A 83 3.54 3.73 8.71
N THR A 84 3.96 4.98 8.68
CA THR A 84 3.07 6.14 8.48
C THR A 84 3.62 6.95 7.32
N ILE A 85 2.75 7.35 6.41
CA ILE A 85 3.09 8.17 5.25
C ILE A 85 2.31 9.47 5.36
N VAL A 86 3.02 10.60 5.37
CA VAL A 86 2.41 11.94 5.46
C VAL A 86 2.68 12.69 4.17
N ALA A 87 1.63 13.18 3.53
CA ALA A 87 1.77 14.00 2.33
C ALA A 87 2.10 15.43 2.70
N ARG A 88 3.22 15.95 2.18
CA ARG A 88 3.60 17.36 2.30
C ARG A 88 3.04 18.19 1.17
N ALA A 89 2.79 17.58 0.03
CA ALA A 89 2.06 18.13 -1.10
C ALA A 89 1.13 17.02 -1.59
N ASP A 90 0.14 17.36 -2.42
CA ASP A 90 -0.69 16.34 -3.03
C ASP A 90 0.19 15.28 -3.67
N ALA A 91 0.07 14.04 -3.22
CA ALA A 91 0.96 12.97 -3.62
C ALA A 91 0.21 11.86 -4.33
N ARG A 92 0.87 11.30 -5.34
CA ARG A 92 0.40 10.10 -6.02
C ARG A 92 1.41 9.00 -5.78
N LEU A 93 0.93 7.86 -5.30
CA LEU A 93 1.77 6.77 -4.84
C LEU A 93 1.36 5.47 -5.54
N LEU A 94 2.35 4.66 -5.86
CA LEU A 94 2.12 3.30 -6.33
C LEU A 94 2.52 2.33 -5.23
N TYR A 95 1.62 1.43 -4.90
CA TYR A 95 1.84 0.38 -3.91
C TYR A 95 1.85 -0.98 -4.59
N VAL A 96 2.90 -1.76 -4.35
CA VAL A 96 2.96 -3.14 -4.81
C VAL A 96 3.09 -4.04 -3.58
N LEU A 97 2.10 -4.90 -3.37
CA LEU A 97 2.06 -5.84 -2.27
C LEU A 97 2.29 -7.24 -2.81
N SER A 98 3.27 -7.94 -2.26
CA SER A 98 3.59 -9.30 -2.65
C SER A 98 3.43 -10.23 -1.46
N PRO A 99 3.01 -11.50 -1.64
CA PRO A 99 2.87 -12.45 -0.55
C PRO A 99 4.19 -12.70 0.17
N TRP A 100 4.09 -12.94 1.47
CA TRP A 100 5.21 -13.37 2.27
C TRP A 100 5.60 -14.80 1.89
N PRO A 101 6.88 -15.07 1.60
CA PRO A 101 7.32 -16.42 1.27
C PRO A 101 7.40 -17.27 2.54
N GLY A 102 6.40 -18.10 2.79
CA GLY A 102 6.41 -19.00 3.95
C GLY A 102 5.07 -19.68 4.12
N ASP A 103 5.08 -20.98 4.34
CA ASP A 103 3.86 -21.76 4.54
C ASP A 103 3.15 -21.32 5.82
N GLY A 104 1.85 -21.17 5.75
CA GLY A 104 1.02 -20.79 6.88
C GLY A 104 1.05 -19.32 7.24
N HIS A 105 1.83 -18.49 6.55
CA HIS A 105 1.86 -17.05 6.78
C HIS A 105 0.66 -16.40 6.08
N PRO A 106 0.00 -15.39 6.71
CA PRO A 106 -1.13 -14.70 6.07
C PRO A 106 -0.80 -14.13 4.69
N GLY A 107 0.43 -13.67 4.46
CA GLY A 107 0.89 -13.19 3.16
C GLY A 107 0.99 -14.27 2.08
N ALA A 108 1.00 -15.56 2.47
CA ALA A 108 1.01 -16.68 1.52
C ALA A 108 -0.40 -17.10 1.09
N MET A 109 -1.44 -16.50 1.65
CA MET A 109 -2.83 -16.80 1.30
C MET A 109 -3.13 -16.32 -0.12
N THR A 110 -3.98 -17.08 -0.82
CA THR A 110 -4.51 -16.62 -2.11
C THR A 110 -5.39 -15.40 -1.92
N LEU A 111 -5.68 -14.68 -3.01
CA LEU A 111 -6.58 -13.53 -2.95
C LEU A 111 -7.99 -13.95 -2.51
N GLU A 112 -8.44 -15.13 -2.93
CA GLU A 112 -9.73 -15.66 -2.51
C GLU A 112 -9.77 -15.93 -1.00
N GLU A 113 -8.73 -16.55 -0.47
CA GLU A 113 -8.62 -16.80 0.97
C GLU A 113 -8.59 -15.51 1.78
N LYS A 114 -7.87 -14.50 1.28
CA LYS A 114 -7.83 -13.18 1.92
C LYS A 114 -9.20 -12.50 1.89
N ALA A 115 -9.92 -12.59 0.79
CA ALA A 115 -11.27 -12.04 0.67
C ALA A 115 -12.22 -12.71 1.67
N GLN A 116 -12.16 -14.04 1.79
CA GLN A 116 -12.95 -14.79 2.77
C GLN A 116 -12.61 -14.39 4.20
N ALA A 117 -11.35 -14.19 4.49
CA ALA A 117 -10.90 -13.74 5.81
C ALA A 117 -11.44 -12.34 6.14
N ARG A 118 -11.47 -11.44 5.16
CA ARG A 118 -12.03 -10.09 5.32
C ARG A 118 -13.54 -10.14 5.55
N GLU A 119 -14.25 -10.98 4.83
CA GLU A 119 -15.70 -11.16 5.03
C GLU A 119 -16.00 -11.67 6.42
N ARG A 120 -15.23 -12.64 6.90
CA ARG A 120 -15.40 -13.15 8.27
C ARG A 120 -15.12 -12.07 9.32
N ALA A 121 -14.10 -11.25 9.10
CA ALA A 121 -13.79 -10.14 10.00
C ALA A 121 -14.91 -9.10 9.99
N ALA A 122 -15.50 -8.79 8.84
CA ALA A 122 -16.62 -7.87 8.73
C ALA A 122 -17.86 -8.41 9.43
N GLU A 123 -18.15 -9.70 9.29
CA GLU A 123 -19.26 -10.35 9.99
C GLU A 123 -19.09 -10.28 11.52
N HIS A 124 -17.87 -10.49 12.01
CA HIS A 124 -17.58 -10.36 13.43
C HIS A 124 -17.71 -8.92 13.93
N ALA A 125 -17.37 -7.95 13.09
CA ALA A 125 -17.50 -6.54 13.46
C ALA A 125 -18.96 -6.07 13.54
N GLU A 126 -19.86 -6.72 12.81
CA GLU A 126 -21.29 -6.38 12.79
C GLU A 126 -22.10 -7.08 13.90
N SER A 127 -21.51 -8.06 14.52
CA SER A 127 -22.19 -8.84 15.58
C SER A 127 -21.92 -8.27 17.01
#